data_3646a383a968f88e8de2b85f90da1101
#
_entry.id   3646a383a968f88e8de2b85f90da1101
#
_cell.length_a   1.000
_cell.length_b   1.000
_cell.length_c   1.000
_cell.angle_alpha   90.00
_cell.angle_beta   90.00
_cell.angle_gamma   90.00
#
_symmetry.space_group_name_H-M   'P 1'
#
loop_
_entity.id
_entity.type
_entity.pdbx_description
1 polymer ?
#
loop_
_entity_poly.entity_id
_entity_poly.type
_entity_poly.pdbx_seq_one_letter_code
_entity_poly.pdbx_strand_id
1 'polypeptide(L)'
;VTTAWTDTHFGPTRGLSAEDAFKLYDTYGFPVDLTNLMAEERGLKVDMAGFNRLMEEAREKARAGGRFSAAAGELAFPPDAVARLKYLGIEPTDDSEKYSGREIRATVRAIWNGSDFDDSIDSSTGMKPVAVILDRTPMYAEMGGQVADTGRLIVTRETLPTSRELDSDKLTASGGEFRVEHVTASAGYILHIGRIHKRELRVGDEV
;
A
#
# COMPACT_ATOMS: atom_id res chain seq x y z
N VAL A 1 16.30 -40.95 26.41
CA VAL A 1 16.58 -39.75 27.18
C VAL A 1 15.44 -38.79 26.93
N THR A 2 14.45 -38.86 27.84
CA THR A 2 13.21 -38.03 27.82
C THR A 2 13.57 -36.69 28.46
N THR A 3 13.74 -35.64 27.70
CA THR A 3 13.83 -34.28 28.22
C THR A 3 12.40 -33.83 28.61
N ALA A 4 12.18 -33.81 29.92
CA ALA A 4 10.98 -33.22 30.51
C ALA A 4 10.97 -31.72 30.21
N TRP A 5 9.99 -31.26 29.47
CA TRP A 5 9.64 -29.87 29.37
C TRP A 5 9.04 -29.43 30.70
N THR A 6 9.77 -28.64 31.44
CA THR A 6 9.30 -28.08 32.70
C THR A 6 8.25 -26.99 32.44
N ASP A 7 7.03 -27.27 32.91
CA ASP A 7 5.86 -26.40 32.98
C ASP A 7 6.13 -25.15 33.82
N THR A 8 6.63 -24.07 33.22
CA THR A 8 6.85 -22.85 34.00
C THR A 8 6.09 -21.62 33.48
N HIS A 9 5.21 -21.79 32.47
CA HIS A 9 4.52 -20.63 31.88
C HIS A 9 2.98 -20.75 31.81
N PHE A 10 2.39 -21.76 32.46
CA PHE A 10 0.93 -21.88 32.47
C PHE A 10 0.41 -21.44 33.87
N GLY A 11 -0.32 -20.32 33.88
CA GLY A 11 -1.12 -19.92 35.03
C GLY A 11 -2.21 -20.96 35.37
N PRO A 12 -2.99 -20.82 36.48
CA PRO A 12 -3.85 -21.86 37.07
C PRO A 12 -5.02 -22.35 36.22
N THR A 13 -5.22 -21.82 35.00
CA THR A 13 -6.19 -22.30 34.01
C THR A 13 -5.46 -23.04 32.91
N ARG A 14 -5.80 -24.32 32.71
CA ARG A 14 -5.30 -25.11 31.56
C ARG A 14 -5.79 -24.46 30.25
N GLY A 15 -5.00 -23.56 29.68
CA GLY A 15 -5.34 -22.85 28.46
C GLY A 15 -4.11 -22.25 27.79
N LEU A 16 -4.20 -22.02 26.49
CA LEU A 16 -3.22 -21.25 25.72
C LEU A 16 -3.52 -19.77 25.91
N SER A 17 -2.49 -18.98 26.30
CA SER A 17 -2.66 -17.55 26.51
C SER A 17 -2.94 -16.81 25.18
N ALA A 18 -3.53 -15.64 25.28
CA ALA A 18 -3.73 -14.76 24.14
C ALA A 18 -2.41 -14.39 23.46
N GLU A 19 -1.36 -14.14 24.26
CA GLU A 19 -0.01 -13.77 23.79
C GLU A 19 0.64 -14.91 23.00
N ASP A 20 0.52 -16.15 23.47
CA ASP A 20 1.08 -17.32 22.77
C ASP A 20 0.33 -17.58 21.48
N ALA A 21 -1.00 -17.50 21.49
CA ALA A 21 -1.82 -17.63 20.28
C ALA A 21 -1.52 -16.52 19.27
N PHE A 22 -1.34 -15.28 19.74
CA PHE A 22 -0.97 -14.15 18.90
C PHE A 22 0.42 -14.32 18.33
N LYS A 23 1.40 -14.78 19.09
CA LYS A 23 2.76 -15.04 18.63
C LYS A 23 2.79 -16.15 17.56
N LEU A 24 1.99 -17.22 17.74
CA LEU A 24 1.86 -18.27 16.74
C LEU A 24 1.31 -17.70 15.42
N TYR A 25 0.34 -16.82 15.49
CA TYR A 25 -0.26 -16.20 14.33
C TYR A 25 0.67 -15.17 13.66
N ASP A 26 1.16 -14.20 14.43
CA ASP A 26 1.91 -13.04 13.93
C ASP A 26 3.33 -13.39 13.49
N THR A 27 4.03 -14.21 14.31
CA THR A 27 5.45 -14.52 14.08
C THR A 27 5.64 -15.76 13.20
N TYR A 28 4.80 -16.76 13.38
CA TYR A 28 4.95 -18.05 12.70
C TYR A 28 3.92 -18.31 11.60
N GLY A 29 2.99 -17.37 11.37
CA GLY A 29 1.95 -17.47 10.35
C GLY A 29 0.95 -18.63 10.59
N PHE A 30 0.85 -19.11 11.84
CA PHE A 30 0.00 -20.25 12.15
C PHE A 30 -1.46 -19.80 12.37
N PRO A 31 -2.44 -20.29 11.59
CA PRO A 31 -3.83 -19.85 11.68
C PRO A 31 -4.43 -20.08 13.07
N VAL A 32 -5.10 -19.08 13.61
CA VAL A 32 -5.70 -19.16 14.97
C VAL A 32 -6.75 -20.24 15.09
N ASP A 33 -7.48 -20.53 14.00
CA ASP A 33 -8.49 -21.61 13.98
C ASP A 33 -7.84 -22.98 14.17
N LEU A 34 -6.68 -23.22 13.58
CA LEU A 34 -5.89 -24.43 13.81
C LEU A 34 -5.31 -24.48 15.21
N THR A 35 -4.87 -23.33 15.74
CA THR A 35 -4.42 -23.22 17.13
C THR A 35 -5.53 -23.61 18.09
N ASN A 36 -6.75 -23.12 17.85
CA ASN A 36 -7.92 -23.45 18.69
C ASN A 36 -8.28 -24.94 18.59
N LEU A 37 -8.34 -25.49 17.38
CA LEU A 37 -8.63 -26.91 17.14
C LEU A 37 -7.63 -27.83 17.87
N MET A 38 -6.33 -27.55 17.70
CA MET A 38 -5.27 -28.34 18.34
C MET A 38 -5.25 -28.20 19.87
N ALA A 39 -5.66 -27.06 20.40
CA ALA A 39 -5.82 -26.84 21.83
C ALA A 39 -7.00 -27.66 22.36
N GLU A 40 -8.15 -27.62 21.69
CA GLU A 40 -9.34 -28.39 22.04
C GLU A 40 -9.08 -29.91 22.05
N GLU A 41 -8.36 -30.43 21.08
CA GLU A 41 -7.94 -31.86 21.02
C GLU A 41 -7.12 -32.27 22.26
N ARG A 42 -6.43 -31.33 22.92
CA ARG A 42 -5.64 -31.54 24.14
C ARG A 42 -6.38 -31.14 25.41
N GLY A 43 -7.66 -30.82 25.31
CA GLY A 43 -8.48 -30.36 26.44
C GLY A 43 -8.06 -28.99 26.98
N LEU A 44 -7.39 -28.17 26.14
CA LEU A 44 -7.00 -26.80 26.44
C LEU A 44 -7.98 -25.82 25.77
N LYS A 45 -8.08 -24.63 26.33
CA LYS A 45 -8.85 -23.52 25.72
C LYS A 45 -7.91 -22.40 25.33
N VAL A 46 -8.16 -21.76 24.19
CA VAL A 46 -7.44 -20.56 23.76
C VAL A 46 -8.18 -19.32 24.27
N ASP A 47 -7.46 -18.34 24.82
CA ASP A 47 -8.03 -17.03 25.12
C ASP A 47 -8.28 -16.23 23.83
N MET A 48 -9.38 -16.54 23.15
CA MET A 48 -9.79 -15.88 21.91
C MET A 48 -10.17 -14.41 22.12
N ALA A 49 -10.67 -14.04 23.31
CA ALA A 49 -11.01 -12.66 23.61
C ALA A 49 -9.73 -11.80 23.72
N GLY A 50 -8.74 -12.30 24.42
CA GLY A 50 -7.42 -11.68 24.51
C GLY A 50 -6.71 -11.63 23.16
N PHE A 51 -6.75 -12.72 22.38
CA PHE A 51 -6.20 -12.77 21.02
C PHE A 51 -6.80 -11.68 20.12
N ASN A 52 -8.13 -11.54 20.09
CA ASN A 52 -8.80 -10.51 19.28
C ASN A 52 -8.41 -9.09 19.73
N ARG A 53 -8.24 -8.86 21.02
CA ARG A 53 -7.76 -7.58 21.54
C ARG A 53 -6.33 -7.29 21.09
N LEU A 54 -5.41 -8.26 21.20
CA LEU A 54 -4.02 -8.11 20.72
C LEU A 54 -3.96 -7.88 19.21
N MET A 55 -4.82 -8.52 18.44
CA MET A 55 -4.97 -8.29 17.00
C MET A 55 -5.41 -6.86 16.70
N GLU A 56 -6.38 -6.32 17.46
CA GLU A 56 -6.82 -4.94 17.25
C GLU A 56 -5.75 -3.94 17.69
N GLU A 57 -5.07 -4.18 18.83
CA GLU A 57 -3.92 -3.37 19.25
C GLU A 57 -2.78 -3.39 18.22
N ALA A 58 -2.49 -4.55 17.60
CA ALA A 58 -1.49 -4.66 16.55
C ALA A 58 -1.92 -3.87 15.29
N ARG A 59 -3.20 -3.94 14.91
CA ARG A 59 -3.77 -3.15 13.81
C ARG A 59 -3.70 -1.66 14.11
N GLU A 60 -4.03 -1.25 15.35
CA GLU A 60 -3.93 0.14 15.77
C GLU A 60 -2.48 0.63 15.79
N LYS A 61 -1.55 -0.20 16.30
CA LYS A 61 -0.10 0.10 16.25
C LYS A 61 0.42 0.18 14.81
N ALA A 62 -0.02 -0.72 13.93
CA ALA A 62 0.32 -0.64 12.51
C ALA A 62 -0.26 0.63 11.87
N ARG A 63 -1.48 1.03 12.22
CA ARG A 63 -2.09 2.30 11.83
C ARG A 63 -1.36 3.51 12.43
N ALA A 64 -0.93 3.44 13.69
CA ALA A 64 -0.23 4.52 14.38
C ALA A 64 1.28 4.58 14.08
N GLY A 65 1.92 3.44 13.81
CA GLY A 65 3.34 3.34 13.44
C GLY A 65 3.60 3.69 11.97
N GLY A 66 2.58 3.54 11.12
CA GLY A 66 2.61 4.06 9.76
C GLY A 66 2.24 5.53 9.75
N ARG A 67 3.22 6.43 9.82
CA ARG A 67 3.01 7.84 9.42
C ARG A 67 2.37 7.95 8.02
N PHE A 68 2.33 6.85 7.28
CA PHE A 68 1.70 6.69 5.96
C PHE A 68 0.26 6.20 6.03
N SER A 69 -0.12 5.41 7.04
CA SER A 69 -1.52 5.00 7.23
C SER A 69 -2.45 6.18 7.54
N ALA A 70 -1.94 7.24 8.19
CA ALA A 70 -2.69 8.47 8.38
C ALA A 70 -2.92 9.21 7.04
N ALA A 71 -1.91 9.26 6.18
CA ALA A 71 -2.04 9.86 4.84
C ALA A 71 -2.93 9.02 3.90
N ALA A 72 -2.85 7.68 4.00
CA ALA A 72 -3.74 6.77 3.27
C ALA A 72 -5.18 6.80 3.83
N GLY A 73 -5.35 7.07 5.13
CA GLY A 73 -6.67 7.27 5.75
C GLY A 73 -7.32 8.59 5.36
N GLU A 74 -6.54 9.63 5.06
CA GLU A 74 -7.03 10.91 4.53
C GLU A 74 -7.40 10.82 3.03
N LEU A 75 -6.89 9.83 2.30
CA LEU A 75 -7.19 9.56 0.90
C LEU A 75 -8.15 8.38 0.74
N ALA A 76 -9.22 8.33 1.57
CA ALA A 76 -10.29 7.36 1.36
C ALA A 76 -10.77 7.44 -0.09
N PHE A 77 -10.82 6.28 -0.76
CA PHE A 77 -11.31 6.17 -2.12
C PHE A 77 -12.73 5.58 -2.10
N PRO A 78 -13.78 6.44 -2.06
CA PRO A 78 -15.14 6.02 -1.85
C PRO A 78 -15.71 5.30 -3.09
N PRO A 79 -16.78 4.50 -2.93
CA PRO A 79 -17.44 3.83 -4.06
C PRO A 79 -17.90 4.79 -5.18
N ASP A 80 -18.24 6.03 -4.83
CA ASP A 80 -18.65 7.05 -5.82
C ASP A 80 -17.47 7.46 -6.71
N ALA A 81 -16.24 7.55 -6.17
CA ALA A 81 -15.04 7.79 -6.97
C ALA A 81 -14.79 6.65 -7.96
N VAL A 82 -14.97 5.39 -7.52
CA VAL A 82 -14.90 4.22 -8.41
C VAL A 82 -15.94 4.27 -9.51
N ALA A 83 -17.19 4.65 -9.17
CA ALA A 83 -18.26 4.79 -10.15
C ALA A 83 -17.94 5.88 -11.20
N ARG A 84 -17.33 6.99 -10.78
CA ARG A 84 -16.88 8.06 -11.69
C ARG A 84 -15.76 7.61 -12.63
N LEU A 85 -14.76 6.84 -12.16
CA LEU A 85 -13.71 6.28 -13.04
C LEU A 85 -14.34 5.41 -14.14
N LYS A 86 -15.26 4.54 -13.76
CA LYS A 86 -16.00 3.69 -14.71
C LYS A 86 -16.81 4.51 -15.71
N TYR A 87 -17.50 5.56 -15.24
CA TYR A 87 -18.26 6.47 -16.11
C TYR A 87 -17.37 7.21 -17.11
N LEU A 88 -16.15 7.60 -16.69
CA LEU A 88 -15.13 8.22 -17.55
C LEU A 88 -14.44 7.21 -18.50
N GLY A 89 -14.82 5.93 -18.46
CA GLY A 89 -14.22 4.89 -19.29
C GLY A 89 -12.79 4.56 -18.92
N ILE A 90 -12.37 4.83 -17.68
CA ILE A 90 -11.04 4.48 -17.19
C ILE A 90 -11.09 3.02 -16.75
N GLU A 91 -10.33 2.17 -17.44
CA GLU A 91 -10.21 0.75 -17.13
C GLU A 91 -9.40 0.52 -15.85
N PRO A 92 -9.63 -0.62 -15.15
CA PRO A 92 -8.79 -1.05 -14.03
C PRO A 92 -7.31 -1.07 -14.40
N THR A 93 -6.45 -0.83 -13.42
CA THR A 93 -5.00 -0.81 -13.64
C THR A 93 -4.47 -2.21 -13.94
N ASP A 94 -3.67 -2.36 -15.00
CA ASP A 94 -2.93 -3.60 -15.28
C ASP A 94 -1.72 -3.69 -14.34
N ASP A 95 -1.75 -4.64 -13.40
CA ASP A 95 -0.68 -4.91 -12.42
C ASP A 95 0.09 -6.21 -12.74
N SER A 96 0.01 -6.71 -13.96
CA SER A 96 0.64 -7.97 -14.37
C SER A 96 2.17 -7.96 -14.21
N GLU A 97 2.79 -6.79 -14.27
CA GLU A 97 4.24 -6.59 -14.16
C GLU A 97 4.75 -6.41 -12.70
N LYS A 98 3.90 -6.51 -11.68
CA LYS A 98 4.22 -6.25 -10.27
C LYS A 98 5.36 -7.10 -9.66
N TYR A 99 5.74 -8.19 -10.33
CA TYR A 99 6.87 -9.03 -9.90
C TYR A 99 8.04 -9.00 -10.89
N SER A 100 7.99 -8.18 -11.93
CA SER A 100 9.02 -8.12 -12.96
C SER A 100 10.33 -7.47 -12.48
N GLY A 101 10.25 -6.59 -11.47
CA GLY A 101 11.38 -5.76 -11.01
C GLY A 101 11.88 -4.77 -12.06
N ARG A 102 11.08 -4.49 -13.10
CA ARG A 102 11.44 -3.60 -14.21
C ARG A 102 10.76 -2.25 -14.10
N GLU A 103 11.42 -1.23 -14.59
CA GLU A 103 10.77 0.04 -14.90
C GLU A 103 9.93 -0.14 -16.18
N ILE A 104 8.71 0.39 -16.14
CA ILE A 104 7.80 0.35 -17.30
C ILE A 104 7.31 1.76 -17.60
N ARG A 105 6.83 1.97 -18.82
CA ARG A 105 6.12 3.18 -19.19
C ARG A 105 4.63 3.00 -18.90
N ALA A 106 4.03 4.00 -18.29
CA ALA A 106 2.62 4.03 -17.96
C ALA A 106 2.01 5.41 -18.23
N THR A 107 0.71 5.46 -18.39
CA THR A 107 -0.02 6.71 -18.61
C THR A 107 -0.84 7.07 -17.36
N VAL A 108 -0.76 8.32 -16.94
CA VAL A 108 -1.60 8.85 -15.86
C VAL A 108 -3.05 8.93 -16.33
N ARG A 109 -3.95 8.18 -15.68
CA ARG A 109 -5.37 8.12 -16.06
C ARG A 109 -6.25 8.97 -15.17
N ALA A 110 -5.90 9.15 -13.91
CA ALA A 110 -6.62 10.01 -12.98
C ALA A 110 -5.71 10.43 -11.82
N ILE A 111 -6.04 11.56 -11.20
CA ILE A 111 -5.40 12.08 -10.00
C ILE A 111 -6.51 12.37 -8.98
N TRP A 112 -6.47 11.73 -7.82
CA TRP A 112 -7.45 11.87 -6.74
C TRP A 112 -6.86 12.64 -5.57
N ASN A 113 -7.51 13.74 -5.15
CA ASN A 113 -7.01 14.61 -4.08
C ASN A 113 -7.62 14.31 -2.69
N GLY A 114 -8.42 13.23 -2.59
CA GLY A 114 -9.14 12.84 -1.37
C GLY A 114 -10.62 13.23 -1.37
N SER A 115 -11.05 14.12 -2.26
CA SER A 115 -12.44 14.57 -2.40
C SER A 115 -12.93 14.63 -3.84
N ASP A 116 -12.06 14.93 -4.79
CA ASP A 116 -12.38 15.03 -6.22
C ASP A 116 -11.20 14.63 -7.11
N PHE A 117 -11.44 14.51 -8.41
CA PHE A 117 -10.41 14.27 -9.41
C PHE A 117 -9.89 15.60 -9.96
N ASP A 118 -8.56 15.73 -9.96
CA ASP A 118 -7.85 16.88 -10.52
C ASP A 118 -7.26 16.51 -11.89
N ASP A 119 -7.19 17.47 -12.80
CA ASP A 119 -6.56 17.30 -14.12
C ASP A 119 -5.03 17.36 -14.01
N SER A 120 -4.51 18.07 -13.02
CA SER A 120 -3.07 18.23 -12.78
C SER A 120 -2.77 18.56 -11.33
N ILE A 121 -1.53 18.23 -10.92
CA ILE A 121 -0.94 18.65 -9.65
C ILE A 121 0.44 19.24 -9.90
N ASP A 122 0.79 20.25 -9.11
CA ASP A 122 2.11 20.88 -9.13
C ASP A 122 2.67 21.07 -7.72
N SER A 123 3.88 21.57 -7.62
CA SER A 123 4.53 21.83 -6.33
C SER A 123 3.84 22.92 -5.50
N SER A 124 2.92 23.71 -6.08
CA SER A 124 2.12 24.71 -5.37
C SER A 124 0.86 24.12 -4.73
N THR A 125 0.42 22.94 -5.17
CA THR A 125 -0.75 22.22 -4.64
C THR A 125 -0.57 21.82 -3.16
N GLY A 126 0.62 22.06 -2.61
CA GLY A 126 0.93 21.90 -1.21
C GLY A 126 1.40 20.49 -0.86
N MET A 127 1.77 20.31 0.41
CA MET A 127 2.30 19.04 0.93
C MET A 127 1.23 17.95 1.12
N LYS A 128 0.01 18.14 0.63
CA LYS A 128 -1.04 17.11 0.78
C LYS A 128 -0.74 15.93 -0.14
N PRO A 129 -0.87 14.69 0.38
CA PRO A 129 -0.75 13.53 -0.47
C PRO A 129 -1.94 13.45 -1.43
N VAL A 130 -1.70 12.93 -2.63
CA VAL A 130 -2.72 12.61 -3.62
C VAL A 130 -2.53 11.17 -4.09
N ALA A 131 -3.56 10.58 -4.71
CA ALA A 131 -3.45 9.28 -5.33
C ALA A 131 -3.42 9.42 -6.87
N VAL A 132 -2.40 8.88 -7.50
CA VAL A 132 -2.28 8.79 -8.96
C VAL A 132 -2.70 7.39 -9.41
N ILE A 133 -3.58 7.33 -10.39
CA ILE A 133 -4.05 6.09 -11.02
C ILE A 133 -3.44 6.01 -12.41
N LEU A 134 -2.77 4.90 -12.68
CA LEU A 134 -2.11 4.61 -13.95
C LEU A 134 -2.89 3.56 -14.74
N ASP A 135 -2.66 3.47 -16.06
CA ASP A 135 -3.16 2.38 -16.89
C ASP A 135 -2.52 1.04 -16.53
N ARG A 136 -1.22 1.07 -16.17
CA ARG A 136 -0.44 -0.11 -15.73
C ARG A 136 0.57 0.26 -14.67
N THR A 137 1.02 -0.73 -13.88
CA THR A 137 2.04 -0.49 -12.86
C THR A 137 2.87 -1.75 -12.58
N PRO A 138 4.19 -1.60 -12.30
CA PRO A 138 5.02 -2.67 -11.78
C PRO A 138 5.00 -2.70 -10.25
N MET A 139 4.34 -1.73 -9.58
CA MET A 139 4.36 -1.60 -8.14
C MET A 139 3.34 -2.51 -7.47
N TYR A 140 3.77 -3.18 -6.40
CA TYR A 140 2.93 -4.02 -5.57
C TYR A 140 2.08 -3.17 -4.62
N ALA A 141 0.77 -3.36 -4.66
CA ALA A 141 -0.17 -2.76 -3.71
C ALA A 141 -0.19 -3.54 -2.40
N GLU A 142 -0.32 -2.85 -1.27
CA GLU A 142 -0.46 -3.49 0.03
C GLU A 142 -1.61 -4.50 0.03
N MET A 143 -1.30 -5.76 0.30
CA MET A 143 -2.26 -6.84 0.35
C MET A 143 -1.76 -7.96 1.27
N GLY A 144 -2.66 -8.55 2.06
CA GLY A 144 -2.37 -9.75 2.84
C GLY A 144 -1.26 -9.58 3.90
N GLY A 145 -1.01 -8.35 4.37
CA GLY A 145 0.03 -8.06 5.37
C GLY A 145 1.42 -7.83 4.78
N GLN A 146 1.57 -7.85 3.45
CA GLN A 146 2.81 -7.44 2.79
C GLN A 146 2.81 -5.93 2.59
N VAL A 147 3.96 -5.30 2.84
CA VAL A 147 4.16 -3.86 2.68
C VAL A 147 4.12 -3.49 1.20
N ALA A 148 3.47 -2.36 0.89
CA ALA A 148 3.43 -1.80 -0.45
C ALA A 148 4.79 -1.35 -0.95
N ASP A 149 4.96 -1.35 -2.27
CA ASP A 149 6.13 -0.74 -2.90
C ASP A 149 6.12 0.78 -2.74
N THR A 150 7.31 1.35 -2.83
CA THR A 150 7.55 2.79 -2.91
C THR A 150 8.42 3.09 -4.13
N GLY A 151 8.33 4.31 -4.67
CA GLY A 151 9.10 4.62 -5.87
C GLY A 151 8.87 6.04 -6.37
N ARG A 152 9.05 6.21 -7.67
CA ARG A 152 8.90 7.52 -8.33
C ARG A 152 8.21 7.34 -9.69
N LEU A 153 7.32 8.28 -10.02
CA LEU A 153 6.79 8.47 -11.35
C LEU A 153 7.53 9.66 -11.95
N ILE A 154 8.19 9.45 -13.07
CA ILE A 154 8.99 10.47 -13.76
C ILE A 154 8.31 10.78 -15.08
N VAL A 155 7.80 12.00 -15.21
CA VAL A 155 7.10 12.44 -16.41
C VAL A 155 8.07 12.55 -17.58
N THR A 156 7.81 11.77 -18.64
CA THR A 156 8.56 11.81 -19.88
C THR A 156 7.82 12.72 -20.86
N ARG A 157 8.13 14.00 -20.86
CA ARG A 157 7.64 14.92 -21.93
C ARG A 157 8.73 15.07 -22.98
N GLU A 158 8.44 14.68 -24.20
CA GLU A 158 9.26 15.07 -25.34
C GLU A 158 9.18 16.58 -25.51
N THR A 159 10.13 17.31 -24.97
CA THR A 159 10.35 18.69 -25.36
C THR A 159 11.03 18.64 -26.73
N LEU A 160 10.33 19.06 -27.79
CA LEU A 160 10.98 19.38 -29.06
C LEU A 160 12.15 20.33 -28.77
N PRO A 161 13.39 20.00 -29.13
CA PRO A 161 14.53 20.87 -28.86
C PRO A 161 14.35 22.17 -29.61
N THR A 162 14.07 23.25 -28.89
CA THR A 162 14.29 24.59 -29.43
C THR A 162 15.79 24.73 -29.65
N SER A 163 16.16 25.06 -30.89
CA SER A 163 17.47 24.98 -31.54
C SER A 163 18.63 25.77 -30.89
N ARG A 164 18.73 25.83 -29.57
CA ARG A 164 19.77 26.58 -28.83
C ARG A 164 20.42 25.89 -27.63
N GLU A 165 20.07 24.65 -27.31
CA GLU A 165 20.68 23.95 -26.17
C GLU A 165 21.11 22.53 -26.57
N LEU A 166 22.27 22.46 -27.24
CA LEU A 166 23.04 21.24 -27.51
C LEU A 166 23.99 20.97 -26.35
N ASP A 167 23.47 20.75 -25.14
CA ASP A 167 24.25 20.17 -24.05
C ASP A 167 23.69 18.76 -23.74
N SER A 168 24.47 17.75 -24.07
CA SER A 168 24.12 16.33 -24.02
C SER A 168 23.79 15.82 -22.61
N ASP A 169 24.11 16.56 -21.56
CA ASP A 169 23.81 16.20 -20.18
C ASP A 169 22.48 16.73 -19.63
N LYS A 170 21.74 17.52 -20.44
CA LYS A 170 20.45 18.12 -20.05
C LYS A 170 19.21 17.45 -20.65
N LEU A 171 19.38 16.37 -21.42
CA LEU A 171 18.25 15.66 -22.06
C LEU A 171 17.36 14.87 -21.11
N THR A 172 17.70 14.76 -19.82
CA THR A 172 16.95 13.97 -18.83
C THR A 172 16.14 14.78 -17.81
N ALA A 173 15.98 16.09 -17.98
CA ALA A 173 15.51 16.94 -16.88
C ALA A 173 14.24 17.76 -17.14
N SER A 174 13.40 17.43 -18.12
CA SER A 174 12.21 18.25 -18.45
C SER A 174 10.91 17.80 -17.80
N GLY A 175 10.88 16.66 -17.10
CA GLY A 175 9.66 16.07 -16.56
C GLY A 175 9.37 16.41 -15.09
N GLY A 176 8.10 16.29 -14.70
CA GLY A 176 7.68 16.28 -13.31
C GLY A 176 8.17 15.02 -12.59
N GLU A 177 8.32 15.08 -11.28
CA GLU A 177 8.65 13.94 -10.43
C GLU A 177 7.61 13.82 -9.33
N PHE A 178 6.89 12.70 -9.30
CA PHE A 178 5.98 12.35 -8.23
C PHE A 178 6.57 11.21 -7.42
N ARG A 179 6.69 11.41 -6.11
CA ARG A 179 7.21 10.41 -5.19
C ARG A 179 6.07 9.56 -4.65
N VAL A 180 6.09 8.27 -4.97
CA VAL A 180 5.14 7.29 -4.44
C VAL A 180 5.63 6.85 -3.07
N GLU A 181 4.80 7.07 -2.07
CA GLU A 181 5.07 6.78 -0.67
C GLU A 181 4.32 5.53 -0.21
N HIS A 182 3.22 5.20 -0.88
CA HIS A 182 2.40 4.02 -0.59
C HIS A 182 1.59 3.62 -1.82
N VAL A 183 1.30 2.32 -1.96
CA VAL A 183 0.45 1.79 -3.04
C VAL A 183 -0.65 0.93 -2.43
N THR A 184 -1.89 1.19 -2.80
CA THR A 184 -3.05 0.41 -2.34
C THR A 184 -3.97 0.08 -3.51
N ALA A 185 -4.82 -0.93 -3.35
CA ALA A 185 -5.77 -1.36 -4.37
C ALA A 185 -7.21 -1.09 -3.93
N SER A 186 -8.05 -0.60 -4.85
CA SER A 186 -9.48 -0.42 -4.64
C SER A 186 -10.25 -0.75 -5.90
N ALA A 187 -11.14 -1.74 -5.84
CA ALA A 187 -12.02 -2.15 -6.93
C ALA A 187 -11.31 -2.39 -8.29
N GLY A 188 -10.06 -2.89 -8.26
CA GLY A 188 -9.23 -3.16 -9.44
C GLY A 188 -8.37 -1.97 -9.89
N TYR A 189 -8.50 -0.81 -9.28
CA TYR A 189 -7.62 0.33 -9.50
C TYR A 189 -6.46 0.31 -8.50
N ILE A 190 -5.25 0.58 -8.96
CA ILE A 190 -4.07 0.74 -8.10
C ILE A 190 -3.83 2.23 -7.87
N LEU A 191 -3.86 2.62 -6.60
CA LEU A 191 -3.67 3.99 -6.16
C LEU A 191 -2.23 4.19 -5.70
N HIS A 192 -1.47 4.98 -6.43
CA HIS A 192 -0.11 5.38 -6.09
C HIS A 192 -0.20 6.66 -5.24
N ILE A 193 -0.13 6.50 -3.93
CA ILE A 193 -0.30 7.59 -2.97
C ILE A 193 1.06 8.23 -2.72
N GLY A 194 1.11 9.56 -2.83
CA GLY A 194 2.35 10.28 -2.64
C GLY A 194 2.23 11.78 -2.87
N ARG A 195 3.36 12.42 -3.20
CA ARG A 195 3.45 13.88 -3.39
C ARG A 195 4.25 14.23 -4.62
N ILE A 196 3.85 15.36 -5.25
CA ILE A 196 4.68 15.95 -6.30
C ILE A 196 5.96 16.51 -5.68
N HIS A 197 7.10 16.10 -6.23
CA HIS A 197 8.41 16.56 -5.76
C HIS A 197 8.98 17.68 -6.63
N LYS A 198 8.76 17.59 -7.95
CA LYS A 198 9.24 18.57 -8.91
C LYS A 198 8.21 18.83 -9.98
N ARG A 199 8.06 20.11 -10.34
CA ARG A 199 7.24 20.58 -11.45
C ARG A 199 5.78 20.16 -11.34
N GLU A 200 5.25 19.52 -12.37
CA GLU A 200 3.83 19.23 -12.54
C GLU A 200 3.63 17.83 -13.10
N LEU A 201 2.53 17.18 -12.69
CA LEU A 201 2.01 15.92 -13.24
C LEU A 201 0.58 16.16 -13.71
N ARG A 202 0.23 15.70 -14.92
CA ARG A 202 -1.10 15.85 -15.52
C ARG A 202 -1.69 14.52 -15.91
N VAL A 203 -3.00 14.47 -15.95
CA VAL A 203 -3.72 13.36 -16.59
C VAL A 203 -3.32 13.31 -18.07
N GLY A 204 -2.97 12.11 -18.54
CA GLY A 204 -2.45 11.88 -19.89
C GLY A 204 -0.92 11.92 -20.00
N ASP A 205 -0.19 12.34 -18.98
CA ASP A 205 1.28 12.27 -19.00
C ASP A 205 1.76 10.80 -19.06
N GLU A 206 2.83 10.56 -19.80
CA GLU A 206 3.58 9.31 -19.77
C GLU A 206 4.66 9.39 -18.69
N VAL A 207 4.71 8.37 -17.84
CA VAL A 207 5.60 8.25 -16.70
C VAL A 207 6.36 6.95 -16.72
#